data_d8969c96e56a7e8e2af603bb5335e74b
#
_entry.id   d8969c96e56a7e8e2af603bb5335e74b
#
_cell.length_a   1.000
_cell.length_b   1.000
_cell.length_c   1.000
_cell.angle_alpha   90.00
_cell.angle_beta   90.00
_cell.angle_gamma   90.00
#
_symmetry.space_group_name_H-M   'P 1'
#
loop_
_entity.id
_entity.type
_entity.pdbx_description
1 polymer ?
#
loop_
_entity_poly.entity_id
_entity_poly.type
_entity_poly.pdbx_seq_one_letter_code
_entity_poly.pdbx_strand_id
1 'polypeptide(L)'
;VYELDGTMTIRDLNRAMDWNLPDEHANTLAGLVLHEAQMIPAVGQVFRFHGFRFEVAGRDANRITVIRVRPLLKEPFNNDLVS
;
A
#
# COMPACT_ATOMS: atom_id res chain seq x y z
N VAL A 1 -2.77 -11.87 0.79
CA VAL A 1 -1.95 -10.94 -0.02
C VAL A 1 -2.64 -10.68 -1.34
N TYR A 2 -2.76 -9.42 -1.69
CA TYR A 2 -3.38 -9.01 -2.94
C TYR A 2 -2.33 -8.43 -3.85
N GLU A 3 -2.27 -8.92 -5.09
CA GLU A 3 -1.36 -8.39 -6.09
C GLU A 3 -2.16 -7.43 -6.97
N LEU A 4 -1.83 -6.15 -6.91
CA LEU A 4 -2.64 -5.09 -7.49
C LEU A 4 -1.83 -4.31 -8.51
N ASP A 5 -2.54 -3.79 -9.51
CA ASP A 5 -1.95 -2.91 -10.53
C ASP A 5 -1.68 -1.54 -9.91
N GLY A 6 -0.48 -1.02 -10.13
CA GLY A 6 -0.11 0.29 -9.60
C GLY A 6 -0.94 1.44 -10.16
N THR A 7 -1.55 1.27 -11.32
CA THR A 7 -2.38 2.30 -11.92
C THR A 7 -3.81 2.32 -11.37
N MET A 8 -4.16 1.34 -10.55
CA MET A 8 -5.49 1.30 -9.95
C MET A 8 -5.70 2.52 -9.07
N THR A 9 -6.86 3.15 -9.18
CA THR A 9 -7.13 4.34 -8.37
C THR A 9 -7.42 3.93 -6.93
N ILE A 10 -7.02 4.79 -6.01
CA ILE A 10 -7.25 4.54 -4.59
C ILE A 10 -8.75 4.46 -4.31
N ARG A 11 -9.52 5.31 -4.98
CA ARG A 11 -10.98 5.32 -4.79
C ARG A 11 -11.60 3.98 -5.19
N ASP A 12 -11.21 3.46 -6.36
CA ASP A 12 -11.74 2.18 -6.82
C ASP A 12 -11.29 1.04 -5.92
N LEU A 13 -10.03 1.10 -5.50
CA LEU A 13 -9.48 0.08 -4.61
C LEU A 13 -10.22 0.07 -3.27
N ASN A 14 -10.44 1.24 -2.68
CA ASN A 14 -11.17 1.33 -1.43
C ASN A 14 -12.57 0.76 -1.56
N ARG A 15 -13.23 1.05 -2.68
CA ARG A 15 -14.58 0.55 -2.92
C ARG A 15 -14.59 -0.97 -3.07
N ALA A 16 -13.64 -1.49 -3.84
CA ALA A 16 -13.60 -2.93 -4.13
C ALA A 16 -13.23 -3.75 -2.90
N MET A 17 -12.34 -3.23 -2.07
CA MET A 17 -11.79 -3.98 -0.95
C MET A 17 -12.38 -3.56 0.38
N ASP A 18 -13.22 -2.54 0.40
CA ASP A 18 -13.76 -1.96 1.63
C ASP A 18 -12.60 -1.46 2.52
N TRP A 19 -11.63 -0.83 1.89
CA TRP A 19 -10.50 -0.21 2.59
C TRP A 19 -10.70 1.29 2.67
N ASN A 20 -9.82 1.95 3.42
CA ASN A 20 -9.91 3.38 3.64
C ASN A 20 -8.55 4.05 3.50
N LEU A 21 -7.87 3.77 2.40
CA LEU A 21 -6.58 4.39 2.11
C LEU A 21 -6.80 5.87 1.76
N PRO A 22 -5.87 6.75 2.16
CA PRO A 22 -6.02 8.18 1.88
C PRO A 22 -5.77 8.48 0.40
N ASP A 23 -6.57 9.38 -0.17
CA ASP A 23 -6.41 9.80 -1.56
C ASP A 23 -6.12 11.29 -1.68
N GLU A 24 -5.64 11.90 -0.60
CA GLU A 24 -5.37 13.35 -0.57
C GLU A 24 -4.15 13.74 -1.39
N HIS A 25 -3.14 12.88 -1.41
CA HIS A 25 -1.86 13.20 -2.00
C HIS A 25 -1.57 12.42 -3.27
N ALA A 26 -2.43 11.47 -3.63
CA ALA A 26 -2.24 10.65 -4.80
C ALA A 26 -3.58 10.07 -5.24
N ASN A 27 -3.74 9.83 -6.53
CA ASN A 27 -4.94 9.22 -7.07
C ASN A 27 -4.81 7.72 -7.25
N THR A 28 -3.59 7.24 -7.45
CA THR A 28 -3.35 5.83 -7.74
C THR A 28 -2.56 5.17 -6.63
N LEU A 29 -2.63 3.83 -6.60
CA LEU A 29 -1.90 3.05 -5.60
C LEU A 29 -0.40 3.29 -5.73
N ALA A 30 0.13 3.29 -6.95
CA ALA A 30 1.54 3.58 -7.16
C ALA A 30 1.91 4.98 -6.65
N GLY A 31 1.05 5.95 -6.91
CA GLY A 31 1.28 7.31 -6.43
C GLY A 31 1.32 7.40 -4.92
N LEU A 32 0.46 6.64 -4.25
CA LEU A 32 0.46 6.60 -2.79
C LEU A 32 1.77 6.03 -2.25
N VAL A 33 2.23 4.92 -2.83
CA VAL A 33 3.50 4.33 -2.41
C VAL A 33 4.66 5.29 -2.63
N LEU A 34 4.69 5.95 -3.79
CA LEU A 34 5.74 6.94 -4.07
C LEU A 34 5.71 8.09 -3.08
N HIS A 35 4.53 8.56 -2.74
CA HIS A 35 4.39 9.65 -1.79
C HIS A 35 4.94 9.25 -0.42
N GLU A 36 4.58 8.06 0.05
CA GLU A 36 5.02 7.60 1.37
C GLU A 36 6.50 7.25 1.38
N ALA A 37 7.00 6.68 0.29
CA ALA A 37 8.40 6.27 0.21
C ALA A 37 9.34 7.46 0.05
N GLN A 38 8.87 8.57 -0.51
CA GLN A 38 9.67 9.75 -0.79
C GLN A 38 10.82 9.48 -1.75
N MET A 39 10.72 8.40 -2.52
CA MET A 39 11.72 7.98 -3.48
C MET A 39 11.09 6.96 -4.41
N ILE A 40 11.78 6.63 -5.51
CA ILE A 40 11.33 5.55 -6.37
C ILE A 40 11.89 4.24 -5.79
N PRO A 41 11.03 3.39 -5.23
CA PRO A 41 11.52 2.19 -4.54
C PRO A 41 11.95 1.11 -5.52
N ALA A 42 12.85 0.25 -5.06
CA ALA A 42 13.29 -0.92 -5.81
C ALA A 42 12.27 -2.05 -5.66
N VAL A 43 12.28 -2.96 -6.64
CA VAL A 43 11.47 -4.18 -6.55
C VAL A 43 11.91 -4.97 -5.32
N GLY A 44 10.95 -5.44 -4.56
CA GLY A 44 11.19 -6.17 -3.33
C GLY A 44 11.17 -5.32 -2.08
N GLN A 45 11.17 -4.01 -2.23
CA GLN A 45 11.15 -3.11 -1.08
C GLN A 45 9.77 -3.08 -0.46
N VAL A 46 9.73 -3.05 0.87
CA VAL A 46 8.50 -3.16 1.64
C VAL A 46 8.30 -1.90 2.47
N PHE A 47 7.07 -1.44 2.50
CA PHE A 47 6.66 -0.27 3.30
C PHE A 47 5.43 -0.63 4.13
N ARG A 48 5.33 -0.05 5.31
CA ARG A 48 4.17 -0.23 6.18
C ARG A 48 3.62 1.14 6.55
N PHE A 49 2.41 1.40 6.11
CA PHE A 49 1.74 2.64 6.46
C PHE A 49 0.22 2.45 6.31
N HIS A 50 -0.52 3.31 6.99
CA HIS A 50 -2.00 3.33 6.94
C HIS A 50 -2.64 1.99 7.27
N GLY A 51 -1.95 1.16 8.07
CA GLY A 51 -2.49 -0.14 8.46
C GLY A 51 -2.30 -1.23 7.43
N PHE A 52 -1.42 -1.03 6.44
CA PHE A 52 -1.16 -2.00 5.38
C PHE A 52 0.33 -2.19 5.17
N ARG A 53 0.66 -3.35 4.64
CA ARG A 53 2.02 -3.66 4.18
C ARG A 53 2.01 -3.63 2.66
N PHE A 54 2.90 -2.84 2.08
CA PHE A 54 3.02 -2.70 0.64
C PHE A 54 4.38 -3.22 0.20
N GLU A 55 4.38 -4.11 -0.77
CA GLU A 55 5.62 -4.61 -1.35
C GLU A 55 5.63 -4.26 -2.83
N VAL A 56 6.71 -3.63 -3.29
CA VAL A 56 6.88 -3.33 -4.71
C VAL A 56 7.24 -4.62 -5.43
N ALA A 57 6.30 -5.13 -6.22
CA ALA A 57 6.47 -6.41 -6.89
C ALA A 57 6.90 -6.24 -8.35
N GLY A 58 6.59 -5.09 -8.95
CA GLY A 58 6.97 -4.82 -10.32
C GLY A 58 7.25 -3.35 -10.53
N ARG A 59 8.19 -3.06 -11.41
CA ARG A 59 8.57 -1.70 -11.73
C ARG A 59 9.03 -1.63 -13.18
N ASP A 60 8.64 -0.56 -13.87
CA ASP A 60 9.08 -0.30 -15.24
C ASP A 60 9.59 1.12 -15.29
N ALA A 61 10.91 1.29 -15.36
CA ALA A 61 11.59 2.57 -15.27
C ALA A 61 11.19 3.26 -13.96
N ASN A 62 10.52 4.40 -14.02
CA ASN A 62 10.15 5.16 -12.83
C ASN A 62 8.72 4.84 -12.35
N ARG A 63 8.09 3.82 -12.93
CA ARG A 63 6.70 3.49 -12.65
C ARG A 63 6.62 2.20 -11.87
N ILE A 64 5.86 2.23 -10.79
CA ILE A 64 5.55 1.02 -10.04
C ILE A 64 4.34 0.39 -10.72
N THR A 65 4.52 -0.82 -11.25
CA THR A 65 3.50 -1.47 -12.05
C THR A 65 2.66 -2.46 -11.25
N VAL A 66 3.28 -3.14 -10.29
CA VAL A 66 2.60 -4.15 -9.48
C VAL A 66 2.98 -3.96 -8.02
N ILE A 67 1.98 -3.98 -7.15
CA ILE A 67 2.19 -3.83 -5.71
C ILE A 67 1.44 -4.95 -5.01
N ARG A 68 2.12 -5.65 -4.11
CA ARG A 68 1.49 -6.64 -3.24
C ARG A 68 1.09 -5.96 -1.95
N VAL A 69 -0.20 -6.01 -1.65
CA VAL A 69 -0.75 -5.32 -0.50
C VAL A 69 -1.35 -6.32 0.45
N ARG A 70 -1.08 -6.14 1.73
CA ARG A 70 -1.64 -6.98 2.77
C ARG A 70 -2.07 -6.10 3.94
N PRO A 71 -3.35 -6.23 4.38
CA PRO A 71 -3.77 -5.54 5.59
C PRO A 71 -2.97 -6.07 6.78
N LEU A 72 -2.55 -5.15 7.64
CA LEU A 72 -1.87 -5.53 8.87
C LEU A 72 -2.93 -5.81 9.92
N LEU A 73 -2.83 -6.98 10.57
CA LEU A 73 -3.77 -7.33 11.60
C LEU A 73 -3.54 -6.46 12.83
N LYS A 74 -4.63 -5.97 13.39
CA LYS A 74 -4.59 -5.27 14.65
C LYS A 74 -4.99 -6.22 15.74
N GLU A 75 -4.08 -6.43 16.69
CA GLU A 75 -4.42 -7.23 17.85
C GLU A 75 -5.33 -6.42 18.74
N PRO A 76 -6.47 -6.93 19.08
CA PRO A 76 -7.41 -6.15 19.89
C PRO A 76 -6.90 -5.88 21.29
N PHE A 77 -5.95 -6.67 21.73
CA PHE A 77 -5.30 -6.42 23.00
C PHE A 77 -3.85 -6.21 22.79
N ASN A 78 -3.58 -6.12 22.69
CA ASN A 78 -2.35 -6.05 22.40
C ASN A 78 -1.70 -5.51 23.03
N ASN A 79 -2.10 -5.92 23.16
CA ASN A 79 -1.68 -5.73 23.68
C ASN A 79 -1.56 -5.39 24.49
N ASP A 80 -1.91 -5.19 24.73
CA ASP A 80 -1.80 -4.91 25.46
C ASP A 80 -1.54 -5.13 26.23
N LEU A 81 -1.60 -5.72 26.31
CA LEU A 81 -1.22 -6.05 27.03
C LEU A 81 -0.55 -6.06 27.32
N VAL A 82 -0.47 -6.20 27.16
CA VAL A 82 0.23 -6.28 27.38
C VAL A 82 0.55 -5.73 27.83
N SER A 83 0.37 -5.62 27.96
CA SER A 83 0.69 -5.24 28.35
C SER A 83 1.01 -5.03 28.67
#